data_464628f8cfd2ac70582650fd3331d02c
#
_entry.id   464628f8cfd2ac70582650fd3331d02c
#
_cell.length_a   1.000
_cell.length_b   1.000
_cell.length_c   1.000
_cell.angle_alpha   90.00
_cell.angle_beta   90.00
_cell.angle_gamma   90.00
#
_symmetry.space_group_name_H-M   'P 1'
#
loop_
_entity.id
_entity.type
_entity.pdbx_description
1 polymer ?
#
loop_
_entity_poly.entity_id
_entity_poly.type
_entity_poly.pdbx_seq_one_letter_code
_entity_poly.pdbx_strand_id
1 'polypeptide(L)'
;MAESTVVKVRRDGTLTLSDGTGTPVTYTVAYENGDVSFDGGSKADRIVIRDRGTIVGLRKGDDPVTSLSFSVHMREFTDASSGTLVDFLDRTGNYNGNTSTGGVGYEQYLINIAFQIEGTSHGDANDHLATASKCLCTWSFSEGDPDSISVTAEIHGGIVYSEPT
;
A
#
# COMPACT_ATOMS: atom_id res chain seq x y z
N MET A 1 -27.48 -1.74 -8.67
CA MET A 1 -26.43 -1.68 -9.71
C MET A 1 -25.84 -3.07 -9.85
N ALA A 2 -25.57 -3.51 -11.08
CA ALA A 2 -24.87 -4.77 -11.30
C ALA A 2 -23.37 -4.54 -11.13
N GLU A 3 -22.68 -5.51 -10.55
CA GLU A 3 -21.22 -5.52 -10.45
C GLU A 3 -20.59 -5.60 -11.85
N SER A 4 -19.41 -5.00 -12.03
CA SER A 4 -18.66 -5.11 -13.27
C SER A 4 -18.32 -6.57 -13.57
N THR A 5 -18.50 -6.99 -14.83
CA THR A 5 -18.13 -8.32 -15.30
C THR A 5 -16.70 -8.37 -15.84
N VAL A 6 -15.99 -7.23 -15.84
CA VAL A 6 -14.62 -7.13 -16.35
C VAL A 6 -13.65 -7.69 -15.31
N VAL A 7 -12.89 -8.70 -15.70
CA VAL A 7 -11.85 -9.30 -14.87
C VAL A 7 -10.54 -8.53 -15.12
N LYS A 8 -9.99 -7.95 -14.06
CA LYS A 8 -8.73 -7.21 -14.11
C LYS A 8 -7.53 -8.16 -14.21
N VAL A 9 -6.53 -7.77 -14.96
CA VAL A 9 -5.31 -8.54 -15.17
C VAL A 9 -4.08 -7.75 -14.72
N ARG A 10 -2.99 -8.45 -14.45
CA ARG A 10 -1.75 -7.92 -13.89
C ARG A 10 -1.26 -6.61 -14.54
N ARG A 11 -1.25 -6.55 -15.88
CA ARG A 11 -0.73 -5.40 -16.63
C ARG A 11 -1.56 -4.11 -16.48
N ASP A 12 -2.75 -4.22 -15.89
CA ASP A 12 -3.69 -3.11 -15.72
C ASP A 12 -3.43 -2.34 -14.42
N GLY A 13 -2.45 -2.75 -13.62
CA GLY A 13 -2.15 -2.17 -12.31
C GLY A 13 -1.00 -1.16 -12.34
N THR A 14 -1.11 -0.12 -11.53
CA THR A 14 -0.05 0.87 -11.26
C THR A 14 0.09 1.05 -9.75
N LEU A 15 1.32 0.95 -9.26
CA LEU A 15 1.65 1.13 -7.85
C LEU A 15 2.39 2.45 -7.65
N THR A 16 1.86 3.31 -6.81
CA THR A 16 2.42 4.64 -6.52
C THR A 16 2.61 4.83 -5.02
N LEU A 17 3.80 5.26 -4.64
CA LEU A 17 4.14 5.65 -3.27
C LEU A 17 4.05 7.18 -3.18
N SER A 18 3.64 7.71 -2.03
CA SER A 18 3.62 9.16 -1.78
C SER A 18 3.99 9.48 -0.34
N ASP A 19 4.65 10.60 -0.15
CA ASP A 19 5.03 11.14 1.15
C ASP A 19 3.96 12.05 1.75
N GLY A 20 4.23 12.64 2.91
CA GLY A 20 3.30 13.51 3.65
C GLY A 20 3.48 15.01 3.42
N THR A 21 4.21 15.44 2.40
CA THR A 21 4.32 16.88 2.09
C THR A 21 3.00 17.46 1.61
N GLY A 22 2.81 18.79 1.76
CA GLY A 22 1.59 19.46 1.31
C GLY A 22 1.32 19.35 -0.19
N THR A 23 2.38 19.22 -0.99
CA THR A 23 2.33 18.72 -2.37
C THR A 23 3.11 17.41 -2.37
N PRO A 24 2.42 16.25 -2.31
CA PRO A 24 3.09 14.97 -2.10
C PRO A 24 4.15 14.68 -3.16
N VAL A 25 5.34 14.30 -2.71
CA VAL A 25 6.35 13.71 -3.57
C VAL A 25 5.93 12.27 -3.86
N THR A 26 5.84 11.93 -5.14
CA THR A 26 5.38 10.61 -5.60
C THR A 26 6.49 9.81 -6.25
N TYR A 27 6.44 8.51 -6.07
CA TYR A 27 7.29 7.54 -6.75
C TYR A 27 6.41 6.44 -7.36
N THR A 28 6.41 6.32 -8.68
CA THR A 28 5.71 5.25 -9.37
C THR A 28 6.63 4.04 -9.47
N VAL A 29 6.20 2.93 -8.92
CA VAL A 29 6.96 1.68 -8.92
C VAL A 29 6.97 1.11 -10.34
N ALA A 30 8.16 0.98 -10.89
CA ALA A 30 8.39 0.37 -12.20
C ALA A 30 9.00 -1.03 -12.02
N TYR A 31 8.73 -1.92 -12.99
CA TYR A 31 9.25 -3.29 -13.00
C TYR A 31 8.83 -4.13 -11.79
N GLU A 32 7.65 -3.82 -11.22
CA GLU A 32 7.06 -4.67 -10.19
C GLU A 32 6.69 -6.05 -10.76
N ASN A 33 6.68 -7.06 -9.90
CA ASN A 33 6.39 -8.44 -10.32
C ASN A 33 4.90 -8.71 -10.51
N GLY A 34 4.02 -7.73 -10.24
CA GLY A 34 2.57 -7.88 -10.29
C GLY A 34 2.03 -8.82 -9.21
N ASP A 35 2.68 -8.84 -8.07
CA ASP A 35 2.35 -9.66 -6.90
C ASP A 35 1.87 -8.80 -5.72
N VAL A 36 1.37 -7.61 -5.98
CA VAL A 36 0.80 -6.74 -4.95
C VAL A 36 -0.30 -7.49 -4.21
N SER A 37 -0.14 -7.58 -2.91
CA SER A 37 -1.08 -8.23 -2.02
C SER A 37 -1.35 -7.35 -0.81
N PHE A 38 -2.60 -7.20 -0.42
CA PHE A 38 -2.97 -6.49 0.81
C PHE A 38 -4.15 -7.15 1.49
N ASP A 39 -4.17 -7.09 2.81
CA ASP A 39 -5.27 -7.59 3.64
C ASP A 39 -6.27 -6.46 3.90
N GLY A 40 -7.28 -6.37 3.08
CA GLY A 40 -8.36 -5.38 3.22
C GLY A 40 -9.55 -5.86 4.03
N GLY A 41 -9.60 -7.14 4.36
CA GLY A 41 -10.74 -7.78 5.03
C GLY A 41 -10.65 -7.85 6.55
N SER A 42 -9.50 -7.47 7.12
CA SER A 42 -9.27 -7.57 8.56
C SER A 42 -10.24 -6.68 9.34
N LYS A 43 -10.89 -7.25 10.32
CA LYS A 43 -11.80 -6.55 11.22
C LYS A 43 -11.14 -6.32 12.58
N ALA A 44 -11.54 -5.26 13.26
CA ALA A 44 -11.15 -5.05 14.65
C ALA A 44 -11.46 -6.30 15.49
N ASP A 45 -10.68 -6.51 16.53
CA ASP A 45 -10.95 -7.56 17.50
C ASP A 45 -12.38 -7.45 18.00
N ARG A 46 -13.01 -8.60 18.24
CA ARG A 46 -14.38 -8.67 18.71
C ARG A 46 -14.45 -9.10 20.16
N ILE A 47 -15.20 -8.36 20.93
CA ILE A 47 -15.55 -8.73 22.31
C ILE A 47 -16.96 -9.29 22.31
N VAL A 48 -17.09 -10.59 22.52
CA VAL A 48 -18.39 -11.27 22.57
C VAL A 48 -18.92 -11.21 24.00
N ILE A 49 -20.08 -10.60 24.20
CA ILE A 49 -20.78 -10.55 25.49
C ILE A 49 -21.77 -11.70 25.53
N ARG A 50 -21.68 -12.48 26.60
CA ARG A 50 -22.55 -13.64 26.82
C ARG A 50 -23.32 -13.51 28.11
N ASP A 51 -24.57 -13.97 28.10
CA ASP A 51 -25.38 -14.22 29.27
C ASP A 51 -25.72 -15.71 29.34
N ARG A 52 -25.26 -16.39 30.37
CA ARG A 52 -25.48 -17.83 30.63
C ARG A 52 -25.18 -18.71 29.38
N GLY A 53 -24.10 -18.36 28.66
CA GLY A 53 -23.70 -19.09 27.46
C GLY A 53 -24.31 -18.57 26.14
N THR A 54 -25.36 -17.76 26.21
CA THR A 54 -25.99 -17.14 25.03
C THR A 54 -25.29 -15.84 24.65
N ILE A 55 -25.03 -15.62 23.35
CA ILE A 55 -24.47 -14.37 22.86
C ILE A 55 -25.55 -13.29 22.91
N VAL A 56 -25.34 -12.25 23.72
CA VAL A 56 -26.25 -11.12 23.89
C VAL A 56 -25.72 -9.82 23.27
N GLY A 57 -24.44 -9.79 22.88
CA GLY A 57 -23.85 -8.62 22.25
C GLY A 57 -22.48 -8.89 21.64
N LEU A 58 -22.10 -7.99 20.74
CA LEU A 58 -20.79 -7.96 20.09
C LEU A 58 -20.27 -6.53 20.12
N ARG A 59 -19.08 -6.31 20.67
CA ARG A 59 -18.42 -5.02 20.69
C ARG A 59 -17.13 -5.07 19.90
N LYS A 60 -16.70 -3.92 19.37
CA LYS A 60 -15.40 -3.72 18.76
C LYS A 60 -14.32 -3.75 19.84
N GLY A 61 -13.25 -4.50 19.61
CA GLY A 61 -12.00 -4.44 20.38
C GLY A 61 -10.98 -3.55 19.70
N ASP A 62 -9.71 -3.94 19.76
CA ASP A 62 -8.61 -3.19 19.17
C ASP A 62 -8.65 -3.18 17.64
N ASP A 63 -8.17 -2.10 17.01
CA ASP A 63 -8.04 -2.02 15.57
C ASP A 63 -6.86 -2.90 15.11
N PRO A 64 -7.04 -3.73 14.07
CA PRO A 64 -5.97 -4.55 13.56
C PRO A 64 -4.96 -3.71 12.78
N VAL A 65 -3.69 -4.08 12.88
CA VAL A 65 -2.66 -3.64 11.93
C VAL A 65 -2.72 -4.59 10.73
N THR A 66 -3.03 -4.05 9.56
CA THR A 66 -3.07 -4.81 8.32
C THR A 66 -1.75 -4.70 7.58
N SER A 67 -1.51 -5.57 6.60
CA SER A 67 -0.27 -5.58 5.83
C SER A 67 -0.51 -5.47 4.33
N LEU A 68 0.49 -4.94 3.65
CA LEU A 68 0.60 -4.91 2.20
C LEU A 68 2.00 -5.38 1.82
N SER A 69 2.11 -6.13 0.73
CA SER A 69 3.41 -6.56 0.21
C SER A 69 3.44 -6.49 -1.31
N PHE A 70 4.63 -6.27 -1.84
CA PHE A 70 4.91 -6.33 -3.27
C PHE A 70 6.39 -6.62 -3.51
N SER A 71 6.73 -7.06 -4.72
CA SER A 71 8.10 -7.29 -5.13
C SER A 71 8.39 -6.56 -6.43
N VAL A 72 9.63 -6.12 -6.59
CA VAL A 72 10.12 -5.44 -7.78
C VAL A 72 11.42 -6.05 -8.26
N HIS A 73 11.67 -5.97 -9.55
CA HIS A 73 12.98 -6.29 -10.10
C HIS A 73 14.00 -5.25 -9.66
N MET A 74 15.12 -5.70 -9.12
CA MET A 74 16.20 -4.83 -8.69
C MET A 74 16.81 -4.13 -9.91
N ARG A 75 17.06 -2.82 -9.78
CA ARG A 75 17.81 -2.02 -10.76
C ARG A 75 19.02 -1.37 -10.13
N GLU A 76 18.79 -0.53 -9.13
CA GLU A 76 19.80 0.25 -8.43
C GLU A 76 19.41 0.43 -6.98
N PHE A 77 20.37 0.47 -6.05
CA PHE A 77 20.08 0.79 -4.65
C PHE A 77 19.92 2.28 -4.45
N THR A 78 20.73 3.09 -5.13
CA THR A 78 20.68 4.55 -5.07
C THR A 78 21.05 5.16 -6.42
N ASP A 79 20.41 6.27 -6.76
CA ASP A 79 20.73 7.10 -7.92
C ASP A 79 20.68 8.57 -7.52
N ALA A 80 21.81 9.25 -7.63
CA ALA A 80 21.92 10.66 -7.28
C ALA A 80 21.12 11.60 -8.21
N SER A 81 20.72 11.12 -9.38
CA SER A 81 20.02 11.93 -10.40
C SER A 81 18.52 11.78 -10.36
N SER A 82 18.04 10.54 -10.22
CA SER A 82 16.62 10.20 -10.41
C SER A 82 15.96 9.68 -9.13
N GLY A 83 16.76 9.17 -8.20
CA GLY A 83 16.29 8.46 -7.03
C GLY A 83 15.72 7.06 -7.35
N THR A 84 15.75 6.19 -6.38
CA THR A 84 15.33 4.79 -6.50
C THR A 84 14.22 4.46 -5.53
N LEU A 85 13.64 3.26 -5.64
CA LEU A 85 12.68 2.76 -4.67
C LEU A 85 13.28 2.73 -3.25
N VAL A 86 14.52 2.24 -3.12
CA VAL A 86 15.21 2.17 -1.82
C VAL A 86 15.43 3.57 -1.23
N ASP A 87 15.86 4.53 -2.06
CA ASP A 87 16.00 5.92 -1.62
C ASP A 87 14.68 6.50 -1.11
N PHE A 88 13.56 6.17 -1.76
CA PHE A 88 12.24 6.61 -1.33
C PHE A 88 11.82 5.97 0.00
N LEU A 89 12.05 4.68 0.16
CA LEU A 89 11.67 3.93 1.38
C LEU A 89 12.53 4.31 2.59
N ASP A 90 13.83 4.52 2.38
CA ASP A 90 14.79 4.85 3.45
C ASP A 90 14.97 6.36 3.65
N ARG A 91 14.27 7.18 2.85
CA ARG A 91 14.36 8.63 2.91
C ARG A 91 15.80 9.13 2.71
N THR A 92 16.45 8.62 1.69
CA THR A 92 17.84 8.95 1.32
C THR A 92 17.94 9.57 -0.07
N GLY A 93 19.13 9.91 -0.52
CA GLY A 93 19.37 10.46 -1.86
C GLY A 93 18.48 11.64 -2.18
N ASN A 94 17.80 11.60 -3.30
CA ASN A 94 16.87 12.65 -3.76
C ASN A 94 15.62 12.79 -2.90
N TYR A 95 15.34 11.82 -2.03
CA TYR A 95 14.15 11.79 -1.16
C TYR A 95 14.46 12.10 0.31
N ASN A 96 15.65 12.61 0.62
CA ASN A 96 16.05 12.96 1.99
C ASN A 96 15.16 14.05 2.63
N GLY A 97 14.50 14.87 1.82
CA GLY A 97 13.55 15.91 2.23
C GLY A 97 12.11 15.44 2.42
N ASN A 98 11.79 14.18 2.11
CA ASN A 98 10.44 13.65 2.24
C ASN A 98 9.91 13.75 3.67
N THR A 99 8.62 13.97 3.80
CA THR A 99 7.92 14.10 5.08
C THR A 99 7.07 12.86 5.35
N SER A 100 7.04 12.42 6.61
CA SER A 100 6.19 11.30 7.02
C SER A 100 4.70 11.66 6.90
N THR A 101 3.89 10.70 6.46
CA THR A 101 2.41 10.81 6.46
C THR A 101 1.80 10.61 7.86
N GLY A 102 2.60 10.22 8.86
CA GLY A 102 2.14 9.88 10.20
C GLY A 102 1.53 11.05 10.97
N GLY A 103 2.17 12.20 10.93
CA GLY A 103 1.77 13.34 11.73
C GLY A 103 2.10 13.18 13.23
N VAL A 104 1.37 13.87 14.09
CA VAL A 104 1.59 13.84 15.54
C VAL A 104 1.32 12.43 16.10
N GLY A 105 2.25 11.95 16.93
CA GLY A 105 2.17 10.63 17.56
C GLY A 105 2.85 9.50 16.77
N TYR A 106 3.37 9.79 15.57
CA TYR A 106 4.13 8.82 14.77
C TYR A 106 5.56 9.33 14.59
N GLU A 107 6.52 8.67 15.21
CA GLU A 107 7.94 9.08 15.16
C GLU A 107 8.66 8.51 13.93
N GLN A 108 8.12 7.44 13.36
CA GLN A 108 8.72 6.76 12.21
C GLN A 108 8.31 7.38 10.88
N TYR A 109 9.13 7.14 9.86
CA TYR A 109 8.81 7.55 8.49
C TYR A 109 7.73 6.64 7.91
N LEU A 110 6.58 7.22 7.63
CA LEU A 110 5.43 6.55 7.05
C LEU A 110 5.10 7.17 5.69
N ILE A 111 4.63 6.35 4.78
CA ILE A 111 4.22 6.76 3.42
C ILE A 111 2.80 6.29 3.15
N ASN A 112 2.20 6.80 2.08
CA ASN A 112 0.96 6.23 1.54
C ASN A 112 1.31 5.38 0.32
N ILE A 113 0.57 4.28 0.13
CA ILE A 113 0.73 3.37 -0.99
C ILE A 113 -0.60 3.27 -1.70
N ALA A 114 -0.62 3.61 -2.99
CA ALA A 114 -1.81 3.57 -3.83
C ALA A 114 -1.62 2.53 -4.93
N PHE A 115 -2.55 1.59 -5.04
CA PHE A 115 -2.64 0.63 -6.13
C PHE A 115 -3.86 0.94 -6.97
N GLN A 116 -3.65 1.35 -8.21
CA GLN A 116 -4.69 1.66 -9.17
C GLN A 116 -4.78 0.57 -10.21
N ILE A 117 -5.98 0.08 -10.48
CA ILE A 117 -6.27 -0.86 -11.55
C ILE A 117 -7.03 -0.10 -12.62
N GLU A 118 -6.46 -0.04 -13.83
CA GLU A 118 -7.06 0.62 -14.98
C GLU A 118 -8.27 -0.21 -15.46
N GLY A 119 -9.38 0.44 -15.68
CA GLY A 119 -10.64 -0.17 -16.10
C GLY A 119 -11.16 0.34 -17.43
N THR A 120 -10.91 1.59 -17.75
CA THR A 120 -11.53 2.29 -18.89
C THR A 120 -11.18 1.68 -20.24
N SER A 121 -9.94 1.27 -20.43
CA SER A 121 -9.48 0.58 -21.66
C SER A 121 -10.00 -0.85 -21.78
N HIS A 122 -10.55 -1.41 -20.72
CA HIS A 122 -11.05 -2.78 -20.66
C HIS A 122 -12.59 -2.88 -20.58
N GLY A 123 -13.28 -1.76 -20.84
CA GLY A 123 -14.76 -1.73 -20.88
C GLY A 123 -15.41 -1.52 -19.52
N ASP A 124 -14.65 -1.17 -18.49
CA ASP A 124 -15.15 -0.63 -17.24
C ASP A 124 -15.23 0.91 -17.35
N ALA A 125 -16.24 1.52 -16.76
CA ALA A 125 -16.42 2.97 -16.86
C ALA A 125 -15.39 3.75 -16.05
N ASN A 126 -14.82 3.14 -15.01
CA ASN A 126 -13.93 3.80 -14.05
C ASN A 126 -12.71 2.92 -13.74
N ASP A 127 -11.63 3.58 -13.34
CA ASP A 127 -10.51 2.91 -12.68
C ASP A 127 -10.87 2.55 -11.23
N HIS A 128 -10.14 1.62 -10.65
CA HIS A 128 -10.32 1.24 -9.25
C HIS A 128 -9.03 1.50 -8.48
N LEU A 129 -9.14 2.24 -7.38
CA LEU A 129 -8.00 2.66 -6.57
C LEU A 129 -8.14 2.14 -5.14
N ALA A 130 -7.11 1.48 -4.65
CA ALA A 130 -6.93 1.14 -3.24
C ALA A 130 -5.77 1.95 -2.68
N THR A 131 -6.04 2.81 -1.69
CA THR A 131 -5.03 3.63 -1.04
C THR A 131 -4.84 3.19 0.41
N ALA A 132 -3.67 2.66 0.71
CA ALA A 132 -3.23 2.36 2.06
C ALA A 132 -2.50 3.57 2.64
N SER A 133 -2.92 4.01 3.84
CA SER A 133 -2.40 5.22 4.47
C SER A 133 -1.52 4.89 5.66
N LYS A 134 -0.51 5.74 5.91
CA LYS A 134 0.43 5.60 7.04
C LYS A 134 1.09 4.22 7.07
N CYS A 135 1.70 3.85 5.96
CA CYS A 135 2.40 2.59 5.80
C CYS A 135 3.82 2.68 6.34
N LEU A 136 4.16 1.79 7.28
CA LEU A 136 5.54 1.57 7.71
C LEU A 136 6.15 0.49 6.84
N CYS A 137 7.09 0.87 6.00
CA CYS A 137 7.69 -0.03 5.03
C CYS A 137 9.00 -0.63 5.54
N THR A 138 9.18 -1.91 5.25
CA THR A 138 10.45 -2.62 5.37
C THR A 138 10.75 -3.29 4.04
N TRP A 139 12.03 -3.39 3.70
CA TRP A 139 12.41 -4.02 2.44
C TRP A 139 13.55 -5.01 2.65
N SER A 140 13.67 -5.95 1.73
CA SER A 140 14.75 -6.93 1.68
C SER A 140 15.19 -7.16 0.24
N PHE A 141 16.49 -7.39 0.06
CA PHE A 141 17.07 -7.75 -1.23
C PHE A 141 17.26 -9.26 -1.32
N SER A 142 17.06 -9.79 -2.51
CA SER A 142 17.35 -11.19 -2.84
C SER A 142 18.06 -11.27 -4.18
N GLU A 143 19.23 -11.87 -4.17
CA GLU A 143 19.94 -12.24 -5.40
C GLU A 143 19.19 -13.35 -6.13
N GLY A 144 19.06 -13.22 -7.44
CA GLY A 144 18.34 -14.18 -8.27
C GLY A 144 18.52 -13.89 -9.76
N ASP A 145 17.66 -14.44 -10.59
CA ASP A 145 17.61 -14.17 -12.03
C ASP A 145 16.17 -13.85 -12.45
N PRO A 146 15.79 -12.57 -12.44
CA PRO A 146 16.52 -11.36 -12.02
C PRO A 146 16.59 -11.18 -10.48
N ASP A 147 17.51 -10.33 -10.02
CA ASP A 147 17.55 -9.87 -8.63
C ASP A 147 16.26 -9.13 -8.27
N SER A 148 15.85 -9.21 -7.02
CA SER A 148 14.59 -8.64 -6.55
C SER A 148 14.70 -7.91 -5.22
N ILE A 149 13.80 -6.93 -5.05
CA ILE A 149 13.53 -6.28 -3.77
C ILE A 149 12.10 -6.61 -3.39
N SER A 150 11.92 -7.15 -2.19
CA SER A 150 10.61 -7.40 -1.59
C SER A 150 10.33 -6.33 -0.54
N VAL A 151 9.16 -5.71 -0.62
CA VAL A 151 8.69 -4.68 0.31
C VAL A 151 7.49 -5.21 1.06
N THR A 152 7.53 -5.05 2.38
CA THR A 152 6.38 -5.32 3.26
C THR A 152 6.04 -4.04 4.01
N ALA A 153 4.78 -3.69 4.04
CA ALA A 153 4.28 -2.50 4.70
C ALA A 153 3.24 -2.87 5.77
N GLU A 154 3.40 -2.33 6.96
CA GLU A 154 2.36 -2.33 7.99
C GLU A 154 1.48 -1.09 7.80
N ILE A 155 0.16 -1.28 7.73
CA ILE A 155 -0.80 -0.22 7.45
C ILE A 155 -1.44 0.24 8.76
N HIS A 156 -1.13 1.48 9.16
CA HIS A 156 -1.64 2.09 10.40
C HIS A 156 -2.81 3.06 10.17
N GLY A 157 -3.02 3.54 8.94
CA GLY A 157 -4.09 4.48 8.59
C GLY A 157 -5.30 3.84 7.90
N GLY A 158 -5.26 2.53 7.69
CA GLY A 158 -6.32 1.79 6.99
C GLY A 158 -6.22 1.90 5.46
N ILE A 159 -7.15 1.23 4.78
CA ILE A 159 -7.24 1.21 3.32
C ILE A 159 -8.56 1.86 2.91
N VAL A 160 -8.50 2.76 1.95
CA VAL A 160 -9.64 3.43 1.34
C VAL A 160 -9.74 3.00 -0.12
N TYR A 161 -10.94 2.67 -0.56
CA TYR A 161 -11.23 2.31 -1.95
C TYR A 161 -11.99 3.46 -2.62
N SER A 162 -11.64 3.76 -3.87
CA SER A 162 -12.30 4.78 -4.69
C SER A 162 -12.32 4.39 -6.16
N GLU A 163 -13.19 5.04 -6.91
CA GLU A 163 -13.34 4.87 -8.36
C GLU A 163 -13.05 6.21 -9.04
N PRO A 164 -11.76 6.55 -9.27
CA PRO A 164 -11.42 7.74 -10.02
C PRO A 164 -11.86 7.61 -11.50
N THR A 165 -12.41 8.68 -12.03
CA THR A 165 -12.82 8.80 -13.45
C THR A 165 -11.69 9.38 -14.29
#